data_7f921dff4f0221c6329edbb46b8500d0
#
_entry.id   7f921dff4f0221c6329edbb46b8500d0
#
_cell.length_a   1.000
_cell.length_b   1.000
_cell.length_c   1.000
_cell.angle_alpha   90.00
_cell.angle_beta   90.00
_cell.angle_gamma   90.00
#
_symmetry.space_group_name_H-M   'P 1'
#
loop_
_entity.id
_entity.type
_entity.pdbx_description
1 polymer ?
#
loop_
_entity_poly.entity_id
_entity_poly.type
_entity_poly.pdbx_seq_one_letter_code
_entity_poly.pdbx_strand_id
1 'polypeptide(L)'
;VMPLITGQRVVDAFFPIAKGGVAAVPGPFGSGKTVIQHQLAKWAEADIVVYIGCGERGNEMTDVLNEFPELKDPKTGYSLMERTVLIANTSDMPVAAREASIYTGITIAEYFRDMGYSVALMADSTSRWAEALREMSGRLQEMPGEEGYPAYLGSRLAQFYERAGMVKTLGSEGRTGALSVIGAVSPPGGDISEPVSQATLRIVKVFWGLDSALAYKRHFPAINWLTSYSLYVDNMGKWFEENVNEHWMEDRQKLMTLLQEEAELDEIVKMVGMDALSAGDRLKMEAARSIRE
;
A
#
# COMPACT_ATOMS: atom_id res chain seq x y z
N VAL A 1 8.66 1.71 18.04
CA VAL A 1 7.89 1.52 16.79
C VAL A 1 7.86 0.03 16.48
N MET A 2 6.70 -0.51 16.20
CA MET A 2 6.50 -1.91 15.88
C MET A 2 5.86 -2.06 14.49
N PRO A 3 6.14 -3.14 13.76
CA PRO A 3 5.57 -3.32 12.43
C PRO A 3 4.10 -3.73 12.49
N LEU A 4 3.36 -3.36 11.44
CA LEU A 4 2.13 -4.02 11.06
C LEU A 4 2.51 -5.24 10.20
N ILE A 5 2.32 -6.42 10.73
CA ILE A 5 2.59 -7.66 9.99
C ILE A 5 1.47 -7.85 8.95
N THR A 6 1.85 -7.87 7.69
CA THR A 6 0.90 -7.94 6.57
C THR A 6 0.65 -9.36 6.07
N GLY A 7 1.51 -10.29 6.43
CA GLY A 7 1.50 -11.66 5.93
C GLY A 7 2.10 -11.81 4.52
N GLN A 8 2.53 -10.73 3.90
CA GLN A 8 3.21 -10.74 2.61
C GLN A 8 4.72 -10.71 2.82
N ARG A 9 5.42 -11.75 2.38
CA ARG A 9 6.88 -11.90 2.62
C ARG A 9 7.69 -10.72 2.09
N VAL A 10 7.39 -10.25 0.89
CA VAL A 10 8.11 -9.13 0.28
C VAL A 10 7.91 -7.83 1.07
N VAL A 11 6.74 -7.62 1.61
CA VAL A 11 6.43 -6.45 2.45
C VAL A 11 7.14 -6.56 3.79
N ASP A 12 6.89 -7.62 4.52
CA ASP A 12 7.36 -7.76 5.90
C ASP A 12 8.88 -7.90 6.00
N ALA A 13 9.53 -8.51 4.99
CA ALA A 13 10.98 -8.70 4.98
C ALA A 13 11.73 -7.48 4.41
N PHE A 14 11.23 -6.85 3.36
CA PHE A 14 11.95 -5.81 2.63
C PHE A 14 11.40 -4.40 2.81
N PHE A 15 10.08 -4.24 2.80
CA PHE A 15 9.42 -2.94 2.80
C PHE A 15 8.34 -2.85 3.87
N PRO A 16 8.68 -3.06 5.15
CA PRO A 16 7.69 -3.13 6.20
C PRO A 16 7.01 -1.78 6.45
N ILE A 17 5.75 -1.85 6.85
CA ILE A 17 4.98 -0.71 7.33
C ILE A 17 4.88 -0.76 8.86
N ALA A 18 4.99 0.38 9.50
CA ALA A 18 4.76 0.49 10.93
C ALA A 18 3.26 0.35 11.25
N LYS A 19 2.95 -0.22 12.39
CA LYS A 19 1.60 -0.19 12.94
C LYS A 19 1.23 1.27 13.25
N GLY A 20 0.16 1.73 12.66
CA GLY A 20 -0.19 3.16 12.67
C GLY A 20 0.53 3.99 11.61
N GLY A 21 1.21 3.35 10.67
CA GLY A 21 1.94 4.01 9.60
C GLY A 21 1.14 4.24 8.33
N VAL A 22 1.80 4.81 7.33
CA VAL A 22 1.22 5.17 6.03
C VAL A 22 2.01 4.57 4.89
N ALA A 23 1.31 4.03 3.91
CA ALA A 23 1.90 3.47 2.70
C ALA A 23 1.12 3.87 1.45
N ALA A 24 1.80 3.95 0.34
CA ALA A 24 1.19 4.10 -0.97
C ALA A 24 1.47 2.88 -1.84
N VAL A 25 0.47 2.49 -2.60
CA VAL A 25 0.54 1.40 -3.58
C VAL A 25 0.23 1.99 -4.96
N PRO A 26 1.19 2.63 -5.62
CA PRO A 26 0.98 3.11 -6.97
C PRO A 26 1.16 1.99 -7.97
N GLY A 27 0.29 1.97 -8.96
CA GLY A 27 0.36 1.04 -10.06
C GLY A 27 -0.63 1.36 -11.17
N PRO A 28 -0.24 1.15 -12.43
CA PRO A 28 -1.14 1.29 -13.56
C PRO A 28 -2.25 0.23 -13.52
N PHE A 29 -3.24 0.39 -14.39
CA PHE A 29 -4.27 -0.63 -14.58
C PHE A 29 -3.65 -1.98 -14.93
N GLY A 30 -4.14 -3.04 -14.30
CA GLY A 30 -3.63 -4.40 -14.52
C GLY A 30 -2.31 -4.73 -13.82
N SER A 31 -1.82 -3.89 -12.93
CA SER A 31 -0.59 -4.12 -12.15
C SER A 31 -0.77 -4.96 -10.88
N GLY A 32 -1.99 -5.45 -10.61
CA GLY A 32 -2.28 -6.27 -9.45
C GLY A 32 -2.61 -5.49 -8.17
N LYS A 33 -3.05 -4.24 -8.25
CA LYS A 33 -3.48 -3.45 -7.08
C LYS A 33 -4.57 -4.15 -6.26
N THR A 34 -5.59 -4.66 -6.93
CA THR A 34 -6.69 -5.37 -6.27
C THR A 34 -6.18 -6.64 -5.59
N VAL A 35 -5.28 -7.37 -6.22
CA VAL A 35 -4.69 -8.59 -5.65
C VAL A 35 -3.98 -8.29 -4.34
N ILE A 36 -3.09 -7.30 -4.31
CA ILE A 36 -2.35 -6.97 -3.09
C ILE A 36 -3.26 -6.45 -1.99
N GLN A 37 -4.26 -5.63 -2.33
CA GLN A 37 -5.20 -5.11 -1.34
C GLN A 37 -6.06 -6.20 -0.70
N HIS A 38 -6.54 -7.16 -1.47
CA HIS A 38 -7.27 -8.32 -0.95
C HIS A 38 -6.38 -9.19 -0.06
N GLN A 39 -5.13 -9.41 -0.43
CA GLN A 39 -4.18 -10.15 0.39
C GLN A 39 -3.86 -9.42 1.70
N LEU A 40 -3.67 -8.11 1.66
CA LEU A 40 -3.48 -7.30 2.85
C LEU A 40 -4.70 -7.34 3.77
N ALA A 41 -5.90 -7.23 3.22
CA ALA A 41 -7.14 -7.32 3.99
C ALA A 41 -7.29 -8.68 4.70
N LYS A 42 -6.92 -9.75 4.02
CA LYS A 42 -7.03 -11.12 4.53
C LYS A 42 -5.99 -11.44 5.61
N TRP A 43 -4.72 -11.07 5.38
CA TRP A 43 -3.60 -11.57 6.18
C TRP A 43 -3.00 -10.55 7.16
N ALA A 44 -3.32 -9.27 7.01
CA ALA A 44 -2.79 -8.25 7.91
C ALA A 44 -3.23 -8.49 9.36
N GLU A 45 -2.33 -8.27 10.29
CA GLU A 45 -2.62 -8.33 11.73
C GLU A 45 -3.38 -7.09 12.19
N ALA A 46 -4.59 -6.94 11.70
CA ALA A 46 -5.53 -5.89 12.08
C ALA A 46 -6.80 -6.51 12.63
N ASP A 47 -7.38 -5.87 13.64
CA ASP A 47 -8.65 -6.32 14.21
C ASP A 47 -9.81 -5.99 13.27
N ILE A 48 -9.73 -4.83 12.62
CA ILE A 48 -10.75 -4.31 11.72
C ILE A 48 -10.10 -3.79 10.46
N VAL A 49 -10.71 -4.09 9.32
CA VAL A 49 -10.33 -3.59 8.01
C VAL A 49 -11.42 -2.64 7.53
N VAL A 50 -11.03 -1.44 7.11
CA VAL A 50 -11.91 -0.51 6.42
C VAL A 50 -11.44 -0.42 4.97
N TYR A 51 -12.29 -0.83 4.04
CA TYR A 51 -12.01 -0.78 2.62
C TYR A 51 -12.88 0.29 1.97
N ILE A 52 -12.23 1.29 1.36
CA ILE A 52 -12.90 2.36 0.64
C ILE A 52 -12.67 2.15 -0.85
N GLY A 53 -13.72 1.79 -1.57
CA GLY A 53 -13.74 1.87 -3.02
C GLY A 53 -14.18 3.27 -3.43
N CYS A 54 -13.26 4.11 -3.87
CA CYS A 54 -13.50 5.49 -4.23
C CYS A 54 -13.46 5.67 -5.75
N GLY A 55 -14.60 5.88 -6.36
CA GLY A 55 -14.72 6.07 -7.81
C GLY A 55 -14.40 4.81 -8.62
N GLU A 56 -14.53 3.64 -8.03
CA GLU A 56 -14.26 2.37 -8.68
C GLU A 56 -15.36 1.97 -9.67
N ARG A 57 -15.01 1.11 -10.61
CA ARG A 57 -15.99 0.56 -11.55
C ARG A 57 -16.98 -0.33 -10.79
N GLY A 58 -18.24 -0.29 -11.21
CA GLY A 58 -19.29 -1.07 -10.56
C GLY A 58 -19.02 -2.58 -10.54
N ASN A 59 -18.44 -3.14 -11.59
CA ASN A 59 -18.06 -4.54 -11.64
C ASN A 59 -16.94 -4.87 -10.64
N GLU A 60 -15.94 -4.02 -10.46
CA GLU A 60 -14.86 -4.21 -9.47
C GLU A 60 -15.42 -4.21 -8.04
N MET A 61 -16.34 -3.29 -7.73
CA MET A 61 -17.02 -3.26 -6.45
C MET A 61 -17.91 -4.50 -6.23
N THR A 62 -18.57 -4.99 -7.26
CA THR A 62 -19.36 -6.23 -7.20
C THR A 62 -18.44 -7.41 -6.91
N ASP A 63 -17.28 -7.48 -7.53
CA ASP A 63 -16.29 -8.54 -7.25
C ASP A 63 -15.86 -8.52 -5.79
N VAL A 64 -15.56 -7.36 -5.22
CA VAL A 64 -15.22 -7.21 -3.79
C VAL A 64 -16.37 -7.67 -2.90
N LEU A 65 -17.61 -7.27 -3.20
CA LEU A 65 -18.81 -7.68 -2.46
C LEU A 65 -19.05 -9.18 -2.50
N ASN A 66 -18.69 -9.84 -3.58
CA ASN A 66 -18.86 -11.28 -3.74
C ASN A 66 -17.70 -12.07 -3.11
N GLU A 67 -16.47 -11.57 -3.25
CA GLU A 67 -15.27 -12.27 -2.78
C GLU A 67 -15.05 -12.19 -1.27
N PHE A 68 -15.21 -11.01 -0.66
CA PHE A 68 -14.93 -10.82 0.77
C PHE A 68 -15.77 -11.72 1.69
N PRO A 69 -17.05 -11.95 1.45
CA PRO A 69 -17.83 -12.89 2.27
C PRO A 69 -17.34 -14.33 2.18
N GLU A 70 -16.75 -14.73 1.05
CA GLU A 70 -16.24 -16.09 0.82
C GLU A 70 -14.80 -16.27 1.35
N LEU A 71 -14.04 -15.20 1.48
CA LEU A 71 -12.72 -15.23 2.11
C LEU A 71 -12.87 -15.51 3.61
N LYS A 72 -12.09 -16.44 4.10
CA LYS A 72 -12.08 -16.78 5.53
C LYS A 72 -10.94 -16.04 6.24
N ASP A 73 -11.26 -15.49 7.39
CA ASP A 73 -10.26 -14.94 8.29
C ASP A 73 -9.36 -16.08 8.79
N PRO A 74 -8.05 -16.03 8.55
CA PRO A 74 -7.13 -17.08 8.99
C PRO A 74 -7.10 -17.30 10.50
N LYS A 75 -7.47 -16.29 11.29
CA LYS A 75 -7.44 -16.35 12.77
C LYS A 75 -8.70 -16.97 13.35
N THR A 76 -9.86 -16.62 12.82
CA THR A 76 -11.15 -17.01 13.38
C THR A 76 -11.87 -18.11 12.59
N GLY A 77 -11.52 -18.28 11.32
CA GLY A 77 -12.22 -19.18 10.40
C GLY A 77 -13.57 -18.66 9.91
N TYR A 78 -14.01 -17.51 10.39
CA TYR A 78 -15.23 -16.85 9.92
C TYR A 78 -14.99 -16.05 8.64
N SER A 79 -16.06 -15.56 8.02
CA SER A 79 -15.95 -14.69 6.85
C SER A 79 -15.15 -13.42 7.16
N LEU A 80 -14.32 -13.01 6.21
CA LEU A 80 -13.57 -11.76 6.30
C LEU A 80 -14.48 -10.55 6.48
N MET A 81 -15.70 -10.59 5.94
CA MET A 81 -16.68 -9.51 6.08
C MET A 81 -17.09 -9.24 7.52
N GLU A 82 -16.96 -10.18 8.43
CA GLU A 82 -17.29 -9.96 9.85
C GLU A 82 -16.39 -8.95 10.54
N ARG A 83 -15.19 -8.74 10.01
CA ARG A 83 -14.25 -7.71 10.51
C ARG A 83 -13.98 -6.58 9.52
N THR A 84 -14.76 -6.50 8.45
CA THR A 84 -14.55 -5.53 7.36
C THR A 84 -15.70 -4.55 7.29
N VAL A 85 -15.38 -3.27 7.22
CA VAL A 85 -16.29 -2.20 6.81
C VAL A 85 -16.00 -1.84 5.37
N LEU A 86 -16.99 -1.99 4.51
CA LEU A 86 -16.87 -1.69 3.09
C LEU A 86 -17.63 -0.41 2.76
N ILE A 87 -16.91 0.57 2.21
CA ILE A 87 -17.49 1.80 1.68
C ILE A 87 -17.37 1.74 0.17
N ALA A 88 -18.51 1.57 -0.49
CA ALA A 88 -18.57 1.41 -1.93
C ALA A 88 -19.05 2.70 -2.60
N ASN A 89 -18.13 3.42 -3.22
CA ASN A 89 -18.43 4.52 -4.10
C ASN A 89 -18.04 4.15 -5.53
N THR A 90 -19.02 4.08 -6.42
CA THR A 90 -18.80 3.74 -7.82
C THR A 90 -18.62 4.98 -8.68
N SER A 91 -18.03 4.80 -9.86
CA SER A 91 -17.69 5.89 -10.78
C SER A 91 -18.89 6.67 -11.34
N ASP A 92 -20.09 6.09 -11.27
CA ASP A 92 -21.35 6.69 -11.70
C ASP A 92 -22.03 7.54 -10.61
N MET A 93 -21.54 7.49 -9.38
CA MET A 93 -22.07 8.30 -8.30
C MET A 93 -21.64 9.79 -8.41
N PRO A 94 -22.40 10.71 -7.81
CA PRO A 94 -22.05 12.13 -7.82
C PRO A 94 -20.66 12.42 -7.25
N VAL A 95 -20.00 13.44 -7.78
CA VAL A 95 -18.64 13.86 -7.35
C VAL A 95 -18.56 14.14 -5.85
N ALA A 96 -19.57 14.81 -5.30
CA ALA A 96 -19.60 15.10 -3.86
C ALA A 96 -19.66 13.83 -3.02
N ALA A 97 -20.35 12.80 -3.47
CA ALA A 97 -20.37 11.50 -2.80
C ALA A 97 -19.00 10.80 -2.86
N ARG A 98 -18.28 10.97 -3.96
CA ARG A 98 -16.93 10.43 -4.11
C ARG A 98 -15.97 11.07 -3.12
N GLU A 99 -15.98 12.38 -2.99
CA GLU A 99 -15.18 13.07 -1.99
C GLU A 99 -15.58 12.64 -0.56
N ALA A 100 -16.87 12.60 -0.28
CA ALA A 100 -17.38 12.22 1.04
C ALA A 100 -17.01 10.80 1.45
N SER A 101 -16.84 9.87 0.50
CA SER A 101 -16.50 8.48 0.79
C SER A 101 -15.17 8.34 1.55
N ILE A 102 -14.20 9.16 1.22
CA ILE A 102 -12.88 9.18 1.88
C ILE A 102 -13.02 9.62 3.34
N TYR A 103 -13.74 10.71 3.59
CA TYR A 103 -13.94 11.22 4.96
C TYR A 103 -14.79 10.28 5.80
N THR A 104 -15.81 9.69 5.23
CA THR A 104 -16.65 8.70 5.90
C THR A 104 -15.83 7.49 6.32
N GLY A 105 -15.03 6.96 5.42
CA GLY A 105 -14.20 5.78 5.71
C GLY A 105 -13.16 6.03 6.78
N ILE A 106 -12.42 7.13 6.69
CA ILE A 106 -11.38 7.43 7.69
C ILE A 106 -12.00 7.75 9.06
N THR A 107 -13.17 8.37 9.10
CA THR A 107 -13.87 8.65 10.35
C THR A 107 -14.35 7.37 11.04
N ILE A 108 -14.88 6.42 10.29
CA ILE A 108 -15.26 5.11 10.84
C ILE A 108 -14.01 4.37 11.35
N ALA A 109 -12.92 4.42 10.61
CA ALA A 109 -11.66 3.82 11.03
C ALA A 109 -11.13 4.43 12.34
N GLU A 110 -11.20 5.74 12.48
CA GLU A 110 -10.81 6.43 13.72
C GLU A 110 -11.72 6.05 14.90
N TYR A 111 -13.01 5.87 14.67
CA TYR A 111 -13.93 5.43 15.70
C TYR A 111 -13.50 4.08 16.30
N PHE A 112 -13.17 3.11 15.48
CA PHE A 112 -12.67 1.82 15.95
C PHE A 112 -11.28 1.91 16.59
N ARG A 113 -10.39 2.75 16.05
CA ARG A 113 -9.09 3.03 16.67
C ARG A 113 -9.27 3.54 18.09
N ASP A 114 -10.18 4.49 18.29
CA ASP A 114 -10.43 5.11 19.59
C ASP A 114 -11.10 4.17 20.60
N MET A 115 -11.65 3.05 20.11
CA MET A 115 -12.11 1.95 20.95
C MET A 115 -10.97 0.99 21.36
N GLY A 116 -9.76 1.20 20.89
CA GLY A 116 -8.59 0.40 21.21
C GLY A 116 -8.25 -0.70 20.20
N TYR A 117 -8.89 -0.70 19.03
CA TYR A 117 -8.60 -1.67 17.95
C TYR A 117 -7.43 -1.25 17.08
N SER A 118 -6.79 -2.25 16.49
CA SER A 118 -5.86 -2.06 15.38
C SER A 118 -6.64 -2.08 14.07
N VAL A 119 -6.67 -0.95 13.39
CA VAL A 119 -7.43 -0.77 12.15
C VAL A 119 -6.48 -0.63 10.97
N ALA A 120 -6.73 -1.36 9.89
CA ALA A 120 -6.08 -1.15 8.60
C ALA A 120 -7.11 -0.56 7.64
N LEU A 121 -6.82 0.61 7.10
CA LEU A 121 -7.65 1.26 6.09
C LEU A 121 -6.97 1.18 4.74
N MET A 122 -7.72 0.72 3.74
CA MET A 122 -7.30 0.70 2.35
C MET A 122 -8.23 1.58 1.53
N ALA A 123 -7.65 2.51 0.78
CA ALA A 123 -8.39 3.39 -0.12
C ALA A 123 -8.01 3.08 -1.58
N ASP A 124 -8.94 2.68 -2.37
CA ASP A 124 -8.79 2.40 -3.79
C ASP A 124 -9.78 3.24 -4.62
N SER A 125 -9.38 4.28 -5.23
CA SER A 125 -8.05 4.85 -5.23
C SER A 125 -8.09 6.32 -4.81
N THR A 126 -7.02 6.80 -4.20
CA THR A 126 -6.89 8.22 -3.86
C THR A 126 -6.80 9.11 -5.10
N SER A 127 -6.40 8.57 -6.26
CA SER A 127 -6.41 9.29 -7.53
C SER A 127 -7.82 9.70 -7.93
N ARG A 128 -8.81 8.86 -7.71
CA ARG A 128 -10.22 9.19 -8.00
C ARG A 128 -10.77 10.25 -7.06
N TRP A 129 -10.35 10.22 -5.81
CA TRP A 129 -10.63 11.31 -4.88
C TRP A 129 -10.03 12.64 -5.33
N ALA A 130 -8.78 12.64 -5.76
CA ALA A 130 -8.13 13.83 -6.30
C ALA A 130 -8.84 14.38 -7.54
N GLU A 131 -9.32 13.51 -8.44
CA GLU A 131 -10.15 13.91 -9.58
C GLU A 131 -11.45 14.58 -9.13
N ALA A 132 -12.08 14.08 -8.07
CA ALA A 132 -13.27 14.70 -7.48
C ALA A 132 -12.96 16.10 -6.93
N LEU A 133 -11.84 16.28 -6.25
CA LEU A 133 -11.39 17.59 -5.78
C LEU A 133 -11.14 18.56 -6.95
N ARG A 134 -10.54 18.08 -8.03
CA ARG A 134 -10.33 18.89 -9.25
C ARG A 134 -11.64 19.33 -9.88
N GLU A 135 -12.60 18.44 -10.01
CA GLU A 135 -13.90 18.77 -10.58
C GLU A 135 -14.67 19.76 -9.72
N MET A 136 -14.68 19.57 -8.40
CA MET A 136 -15.36 20.48 -7.49
C MET A 136 -14.72 21.87 -7.47
N SER A 137 -13.40 21.96 -7.42
CA SER A 137 -12.69 23.24 -7.46
C SER A 137 -12.92 23.97 -8.80
N GLY A 138 -12.99 23.24 -9.90
CA GLY A 138 -13.34 23.79 -11.22
C GLY A 138 -14.74 24.38 -11.26
N ARG A 139 -15.73 23.70 -10.69
CA ARG A 139 -17.11 24.20 -10.61
C ARG A 139 -17.24 25.44 -9.70
N LEU A 140 -16.42 25.54 -8.67
CA LEU A 140 -16.35 26.69 -7.77
C LEU A 140 -15.49 27.81 -8.33
N GLN A 141 -14.91 27.64 -9.52
CA GLN A 141 -14.04 28.61 -10.18
C GLN A 141 -12.84 29.03 -9.33
N GLU A 142 -12.32 28.10 -8.53
CA GLU A 142 -11.08 28.29 -7.80
C GLU A 142 -9.90 28.32 -8.76
N MET A 143 -8.82 29.03 -8.40
CA MET A 143 -7.63 29.10 -9.21
C MET A 143 -6.99 27.72 -9.32
N PRO A 144 -6.81 27.18 -10.53
CA PRO A 144 -6.22 25.87 -10.72
C PRO A 144 -4.71 25.87 -10.43
N GLY A 145 -4.22 24.78 -9.83
CA GLY A 145 -2.81 24.48 -9.72
C GLY A 145 -2.32 23.63 -10.90
N GLU A 146 -1.27 22.85 -10.66
CA GLU A 146 -0.68 21.96 -11.65
C GLU A 146 -1.71 20.94 -12.19
N GLU A 147 -1.77 20.78 -13.49
CA GLU A 147 -2.74 19.92 -14.21
C GLU A 147 -4.22 20.14 -13.84
N GLY A 148 -4.55 21.32 -13.40
CA GLY A 148 -5.92 21.69 -13.04
C GLY A 148 -6.36 21.23 -11.65
N TYR A 149 -5.51 20.58 -10.89
CA TYR A 149 -5.79 20.25 -9.51
C TYR A 149 -5.83 21.51 -8.64
N PRO A 150 -6.61 21.52 -7.54
CA PRO A 150 -6.58 22.64 -6.61
C PRO A 150 -5.21 22.81 -5.98
N ALA A 151 -4.83 24.04 -5.66
CA ALA A 151 -3.56 24.33 -4.99
C ALA A 151 -3.43 23.61 -3.63
N TYR A 152 -4.56 23.26 -3.00
CA TYR A 152 -4.61 22.55 -1.73
C TYR A 152 -4.60 21.02 -1.85
N LEU A 153 -4.34 20.45 -3.03
CA LEU A 153 -4.30 18.98 -3.20
C LEU A 153 -3.34 18.32 -2.20
N GLY A 154 -2.13 18.82 -2.10
CA GLY A 154 -1.14 18.30 -1.17
C GLY A 154 -1.57 18.37 0.29
N SER A 155 -2.18 19.48 0.69
CA SER A 155 -2.71 19.66 2.05
C SER A 155 -3.85 18.70 2.36
N ARG A 156 -4.75 18.46 1.42
CA ARG A 156 -5.86 17.51 1.58
C ARG A 156 -5.38 16.07 1.71
N LEU A 157 -4.43 15.68 0.88
CA LEU A 157 -3.79 14.35 0.99
C LEU A 157 -3.06 14.20 2.33
N ALA A 158 -2.30 15.21 2.74
CA ALA A 158 -1.60 15.20 4.03
C ALA A 158 -2.58 15.06 5.20
N GLN A 159 -3.67 15.82 5.21
CA GLN A 159 -4.69 15.72 6.25
C GLN A 159 -5.32 14.33 6.34
N PHE A 160 -5.53 13.67 5.21
CA PHE A 160 -6.03 12.31 5.18
C PHE A 160 -5.02 11.33 5.78
N TYR A 161 -3.78 11.32 5.30
CA TYR A 161 -2.75 10.39 5.79
C TYR A 161 -2.32 10.66 7.22
N GLU A 162 -2.31 11.91 7.67
CA GLU A 162 -1.95 12.28 9.05
C GLU A 162 -2.96 11.79 10.09
N ARG A 163 -4.15 11.37 9.69
CA ARG A 163 -5.11 10.72 10.59
C ARG A 163 -4.69 9.31 11.00
N ALA A 164 -3.72 8.71 10.30
CA ALA A 164 -3.09 7.48 10.73
C ALA A 164 -2.20 7.69 11.96
N GLY A 165 -2.08 6.69 12.80
CA GLY A 165 -1.20 6.74 13.94
C GLY A 165 -1.55 5.71 15.01
N MET A 166 -0.67 5.57 15.97
CA MET A 166 -0.92 4.87 17.22
C MET A 166 -1.33 5.88 18.28
N VAL A 167 -2.40 5.60 18.98
CA VAL A 167 -2.94 6.49 20.00
C VAL A 167 -3.15 5.75 21.32
N LYS A 168 -3.02 6.49 22.42
CA LYS A 168 -3.54 6.06 23.71
C LYS A 168 -4.93 6.64 23.85
N THR A 169 -5.93 5.79 24.04
CA THR A 169 -7.31 6.23 24.11
C THR A 169 -7.59 7.04 25.38
N LEU A 170 -8.55 7.94 25.29
CA LEU A 170 -9.07 8.65 26.45
C LEU A 170 -9.82 7.65 27.33
N GLY A 171 -9.64 7.74 28.64
CA GLY A 171 -10.27 6.85 29.60
C GLY A 171 -9.30 6.27 30.60
N SER A 172 -9.84 5.57 31.59
CA SER A 172 -9.07 5.02 32.70
C SER A 172 -8.36 3.69 32.40
N GLU A 173 -8.74 3.00 31.32
CA GLU A 173 -8.26 1.66 31.03
C GLU A 173 -6.89 1.62 30.33
N GLY A 174 -6.39 2.76 29.84
CA GLY A 174 -5.07 2.86 29.23
C GLY A 174 -4.95 2.09 27.90
N ARG A 175 -6.07 1.84 27.19
CA ARG A 175 -6.08 1.14 25.92
C ARG A 175 -5.31 1.91 24.85
N THR A 176 -4.66 1.17 23.96
CA THR A 176 -4.01 1.72 22.78
C THR A 176 -4.73 1.25 21.52
N GLY A 177 -4.87 2.14 20.57
CA GLY A 177 -5.42 1.84 19.25
C GLY A 177 -4.46 2.26 18.15
N ALA A 178 -4.60 1.69 16.98
CA ALA A 178 -3.80 2.05 15.82
C ALA A 178 -4.65 2.13 14.56
N LEU A 179 -4.34 3.10 13.71
CA LEU A 179 -4.91 3.24 12.38
C LEU A 179 -3.77 3.31 11.38
N SER A 180 -3.63 2.28 10.56
CA SER A 180 -2.67 2.24 9.45
C SER A 180 -3.42 2.52 8.15
N VAL A 181 -2.89 3.40 7.32
CA VAL A 181 -3.52 3.82 6.07
C VAL A 181 -2.67 3.38 4.88
N ILE A 182 -3.31 2.67 3.96
CA ILE A 182 -2.71 2.21 2.71
C ILE A 182 -3.54 2.81 1.56
N GLY A 183 -2.94 3.73 0.83
CA GLY A 183 -3.60 4.40 -0.29
C GLY A 183 -3.11 3.85 -1.63
N ALA A 184 -4.04 3.32 -2.42
CA ALA A 184 -3.74 2.97 -3.81
C ALA A 184 -3.75 4.22 -4.67
N VAL A 185 -2.81 4.32 -5.57
CA VAL A 185 -2.67 5.40 -6.54
C VAL A 185 -2.71 4.81 -7.94
N SER A 186 -3.48 5.43 -8.82
CA SER A 186 -3.63 5.01 -10.21
C SER A 186 -3.08 6.08 -11.14
N PRO A 187 -1.75 6.19 -11.29
CA PRO A 187 -1.18 7.21 -12.15
C PRO A 187 -1.53 6.93 -13.62
N PRO A 188 -1.98 7.94 -14.39
CA PRO A 188 -2.25 7.79 -15.80
C PRO A 188 -1.02 7.30 -16.57
N GLY A 189 -1.17 6.22 -17.35
CA GLY A 189 -0.06 5.64 -18.10
C GLY A 189 1.09 5.07 -17.24
N GLY A 190 0.90 4.93 -15.93
CA GLY A 190 1.94 4.48 -15.01
C GLY A 190 2.98 5.56 -14.66
N ASP A 191 2.73 6.79 -15.04
CA ASP A 191 3.65 7.92 -14.80
C ASP A 191 3.50 8.47 -13.38
N ILE A 192 4.44 8.11 -12.50
CA ILE A 192 4.47 8.58 -11.12
C ILE A 192 4.95 10.04 -10.96
N SER A 193 5.32 10.72 -12.04
CA SER A 193 5.67 12.14 -12.00
C SER A 193 4.44 13.06 -11.97
N GLU A 194 3.23 12.51 -12.15
CA GLU A 194 1.99 13.27 -12.12
C GLU A 194 1.70 13.83 -10.71
N PRO A 195 0.87 14.90 -10.59
CA PRO A 195 0.73 15.65 -9.33
C PRO A 195 0.25 14.84 -8.13
N VAL A 196 -0.71 13.92 -8.31
CA VAL A 196 -1.27 13.13 -7.21
C VAL A 196 -0.24 12.17 -6.66
N SER A 197 0.49 11.46 -7.53
CA SER A 197 1.57 10.56 -7.14
C SER A 197 2.68 11.32 -6.43
N GLN A 198 3.12 12.45 -6.96
CA GLN A 198 4.17 13.26 -6.35
C GLN A 198 3.76 13.82 -5.00
N ALA A 199 2.54 14.31 -4.85
CA ALA A 199 2.04 14.79 -3.58
C ALA A 199 1.96 13.65 -2.54
N THR A 200 1.51 12.48 -2.95
CA THR A 200 1.42 11.29 -2.09
C THR A 200 2.79 10.82 -1.63
N LEU A 201 3.78 10.75 -2.53
CA LEU A 201 5.14 10.33 -2.22
C LEU A 201 5.85 11.22 -1.20
N ARG A 202 5.49 12.50 -1.13
CA ARG A 202 6.02 13.43 -0.12
C ARG A 202 5.48 13.18 1.29
N ILE A 203 4.36 12.49 1.40
CA ILE A 203 3.63 12.29 2.66
C ILE A 203 3.89 10.89 3.21
N VAL A 204 3.78 9.85 2.38
CA VAL A 204 3.91 8.46 2.81
C VAL A 204 5.37 8.09 3.07
N LYS A 205 5.56 7.16 4.00
CA LYS A 205 6.90 6.64 4.34
C LYS A 205 7.20 5.30 3.70
N VAL A 206 6.20 4.65 3.13
CA VAL A 206 6.34 3.36 2.45
C VAL A 206 5.77 3.46 1.05
N PHE A 207 6.53 2.96 0.11
CA PHE A 207 6.19 2.91 -1.30
C PHE A 207 6.27 1.46 -1.78
N TRP A 208 5.15 0.90 -2.19
CA TRP A 208 5.07 -0.40 -2.82
C TRP A 208 4.69 -0.22 -4.29
N GLY A 209 5.69 0.05 -5.11
CA GLY A 209 5.50 0.26 -6.53
C GLY A 209 5.11 -1.03 -7.23
N LEU A 210 3.93 -1.06 -7.84
CA LEU A 210 3.48 -2.21 -8.62
C LEU A 210 4.03 -2.12 -10.04
N ASP A 211 4.46 -3.27 -10.54
CA ASP A 211 5.05 -3.42 -11.86
C ASP A 211 4.17 -4.32 -12.73
N SER A 212 3.66 -3.77 -13.84
CA SER A 212 2.85 -4.52 -14.80
C SER A 212 3.62 -5.70 -15.41
N ALA A 213 4.93 -5.59 -15.58
CA ALA A 213 5.73 -6.68 -16.11
C ALA A 213 5.78 -7.88 -15.16
N LEU A 214 5.83 -7.63 -13.85
CA LEU A 214 5.75 -8.71 -12.85
C LEU A 214 4.34 -9.33 -12.83
N ALA A 215 3.30 -8.51 -12.88
CA ALA A 215 1.92 -8.99 -12.95
C ALA A 215 1.65 -9.82 -14.20
N TYR A 216 2.22 -9.42 -15.33
CA TYR A 216 2.13 -10.16 -16.58
C TYR A 216 2.79 -11.53 -16.50
N LYS A 217 3.91 -11.63 -15.78
CA LYS A 217 4.58 -12.90 -15.47
C LYS A 217 3.87 -13.72 -14.37
N ARG A 218 2.76 -13.25 -13.86
CA ARG A 218 2.02 -13.82 -12.72
C ARG A 218 2.86 -13.92 -11.44
N HIS A 219 3.81 -13.01 -11.28
CA HIS A 219 4.55 -12.84 -10.04
C HIS A 219 3.78 -11.90 -9.11
N PHE A 220 3.16 -12.46 -8.08
CA PHE A 220 2.34 -11.71 -7.12
C PHE A 220 2.86 -11.89 -5.67
N PRO A 221 2.76 -10.85 -4.85
CA PRO A 221 2.39 -9.48 -5.22
C PRO A 221 3.40 -8.89 -6.21
N ALA A 222 2.90 -8.10 -7.18
CA ALA A 222 3.71 -7.54 -8.26
C ALA A 222 4.50 -6.29 -7.81
N ILE A 223 5.06 -6.34 -6.62
CA ILE A 223 5.85 -5.25 -6.03
C ILE A 223 7.25 -5.26 -6.62
N ASN A 224 7.62 -4.15 -7.23
CA ASN A 224 8.98 -3.98 -7.75
C ASN A 224 9.96 -3.71 -6.60
N TRP A 225 10.85 -4.67 -6.33
CA TRP A 225 11.82 -4.59 -5.23
C TRP A 225 12.95 -3.60 -5.46
N LEU A 226 13.17 -3.11 -6.69
CA LEU A 226 14.19 -2.12 -7.02
C LEU A 226 13.75 -0.68 -6.78
N THR A 227 12.45 -0.41 -6.96
CA THR A 227 11.88 0.93 -6.84
C THR A 227 11.13 1.16 -5.54
N SER A 228 10.70 0.09 -4.89
CA SER A 228 9.97 0.18 -3.62
C SER A 228 10.91 0.48 -2.45
N TYR A 229 10.38 1.12 -1.42
CA TYR A 229 11.14 1.45 -0.21
C TYR A 229 10.25 1.53 1.02
N SER A 230 10.88 1.46 2.19
CA SER A 230 10.25 1.75 3.47
C SER A 230 11.19 2.59 4.32
N LEU A 231 10.75 3.78 4.71
CA LEU A 231 11.49 4.67 5.60
C LEU A 231 11.36 4.27 7.08
N TYR A 232 10.56 3.27 7.39
CA TYR A 232 10.40 2.74 8.74
C TYR A 232 11.47 1.70 9.11
N VAL A 233 12.24 1.19 8.16
CA VAL A 233 13.18 0.08 8.39
C VAL A 233 14.14 0.38 9.55
N ASP A 234 14.76 1.55 9.56
CA ASP A 234 15.72 1.93 10.59
C ASP A 234 15.07 2.03 11.97
N ASN A 235 13.85 2.54 12.04
CA ASN A 235 13.10 2.68 13.29
C ASN A 235 12.57 1.35 13.84
N MET A 236 12.35 0.37 12.97
CA MET A 236 11.82 -0.94 13.33
C MET A 236 12.89 -2.02 13.42
N GLY A 237 14.11 -1.74 13.01
CA GLY A 237 15.19 -2.73 12.99
C GLY A 237 15.41 -3.40 14.33
N LYS A 238 15.39 -2.65 15.41
CA LYS A 238 15.51 -3.19 16.78
C LYS A 238 14.40 -4.17 17.12
N TRP A 239 13.16 -3.85 16.74
CA TRP A 239 12.03 -4.75 16.98
C TRP A 239 12.21 -6.07 16.23
N PHE A 240 12.63 -6.03 14.97
CA PHE A 240 12.88 -7.23 14.18
C PHE A 240 14.06 -8.04 14.71
N GLU A 241 15.12 -7.39 15.17
CA GLU A 241 16.28 -8.06 15.78
C GLU A 241 15.92 -8.77 17.09
N GLU A 242 15.05 -8.16 17.90
CA GLU A 242 14.59 -8.73 19.17
C GLU A 242 13.53 -9.83 18.99
N ASN A 243 12.69 -9.77 17.97
CA ASN A 243 11.50 -10.62 17.83
C ASN A 243 11.57 -11.64 16.69
N VAL A 244 12.47 -11.45 15.72
CA VAL A 244 12.59 -12.33 14.54
C VAL A 244 13.96 -12.98 14.47
N ASN A 245 15.00 -12.20 14.26
CA ASN A 245 16.37 -12.69 14.14
C ASN A 245 17.34 -11.55 14.47
N GLU A 246 18.35 -11.82 15.31
CA GLU A 246 19.37 -10.84 15.71
C GLU A 246 20.17 -10.24 14.54
N HIS A 247 20.23 -10.93 13.41
CA HIS A 247 20.89 -10.48 12.18
C HIS A 247 19.92 -9.92 11.13
N TRP A 248 18.67 -9.63 11.47
CA TRP A 248 17.63 -9.26 10.52
C TRP A 248 18.02 -8.08 9.62
N MET A 249 18.57 -7.00 10.20
CA MET A 249 18.98 -5.82 9.43
C MET A 249 20.13 -6.14 8.46
N GLU A 250 21.10 -6.91 8.91
CA GLU A 250 22.24 -7.32 8.09
C GLU A 250 21.80 -8.24 6.95
N ASP A 251 20.98 -9.23 7.25
CA ASP A 251 20.46 -10.19 6.27
C ASP A 251 19.60 -9.48 5.22
N ARG A 252 18.71 -8.59 5.66
CA ARG A 252 17.93 -7.76 4.74
C ARG A 252 18.82 -6.98 3.79
N GLN A 253 19.84 -6.31 4.31
CA GLN A 253 20.76 -5.51 3.49
C GLN A 253 21.52 -6.38 2.47
N LYS A 254 21.97 -7.57 2.87
CA LYS A 254 22.62 -8.52 1.96
C LYS A 254 21.69 -8.98 0.84
N LEU A 255 20.43 -9.30 1.17
CA LEU A 255 19.43 -9.72 0.20
C LEU A 255 19.08 -8.59 -0.78
N MET A 256 18.91 -7.37 -0.28
CA MET A 256 18.65 -6.20 -1.14
C MET A 256 19.81 -5.90 -2.08
N THR A 257 21.04 -5.99 -1.58
CA THR A 257 22.26 -5.83 -2.39
C THR A 257 22.34 -6.89 -3.49
N LEU A 258 22.04 -8.14 -3.17
CA LEU A 258 22.06 -9.24 -4.13
C LEU A 258 21.01 -9.05 -5.24
N LEU A 259 19.82 -8.60 -4.89
CA LEU A 259 18.78 -8.29 -5.88
C LEU A 259 19.18 -7.12 -6.79
N GLN A 260 19.87 -6.11 -6.25
CA GLN A 260 20.40 -4.99 -7.03
C GLN A 260 21.50 -5.48 -7.99
N GLU A 261 22.44 -6.29 -7.53
CA GLU A 261 23.48 -6.88 -8.36
C GLU A 261 22.92 -7.77 -9.46
N GLU A 262 21.87 -8.53 -9.16
CA GLU A 262 21.17 -9.33 -10.18
C GLU A 262 20.62 -8.46 -11.31
N ALA A 263 20.00 -7.33 -10.98
CA ALA A 263 19.46 -6.41 -11.97
C ALA A 263 20.56 -5.89 -12.92
N GLU A 264 21.71 -5.55 -12.38
CA GLU A 264 22.88 -5.11 -13.18
C GLU A 264 23.41 -6.23 -14.08
N LEU A 265 23.52 -7.45 -13.56
CA LEU A 265 23.95 -8.62 -14.32
C LEU A 265 22.94 -9.01 -15.40
N ASP A 266 21.64 -8.87 -15.14
CA ASP A 266 20.59 -9.16 -16.12
C ASP A 266 20.70 -8.26 -17.36
N GLU A 267 21.05 -6.99 -17.17
CA GLU A 267 21.33 -6.07 -18.29
C GLU A 267 22.53 -6.53 -19.13
N ILE A 268 23.58 -7.03 -18.49
CA ILE A 268 24.74 -7.60 -19.20
C ILE A 268 24.35 -8.85 -19.98
N VAL A 269 23.57 -9.74 -19.38
CA VAL A 269 23.08 -10.97 -20.02
C VAL A 269 22.24 -10.66 -21.26
N LYS A 270 21.39 -9.64 -21.20
CA LYS A 270 20.58 -9.19 -22.34
C LYS A 270 21.44 -8.73 -23.51
N MET A 271 22.58 -8.13 -23.23
CA MET A 271 23.48 -7.58 -24.25
C MET A 271 24.43 -8.65 -24.84
N VAL A 272 25.01 -9.49 -24.01
CA VAL A 272 26.14 -10.38 -24.43
C VAL A 272 25.91 -11.86 -24.10
N GLY A 273 24.80 -12.21 -23.46
CA GLY A 273 24.45 -13.60 -23.11
C GLY A 273 25.06 -14.09 -21.79
N MET A 274 24.54 -15.22 -21.33
CA MET A 274 24.92 -15.83 -20.03
C MET A 274 26.39 -16.29 -20.00
N ASP A 275 26.96 -16.66 -21.16
CA ASP A 275 28.30 -17.18 -21.22
C ASP A 275 29.39 -16.14 -20.93
N ALA A 276 29.02 -14.87 -20.98
CA ALA A 276 29.91 -13.77 -20.65
C ALA A 276 30.11 -13.59 -19.13
N LEU A 277 29.27 -14.20 -18.30
CA LEU A 277 29.34 -14.10 -16.86
C LEU A 277 30.37 -15.03 -16.25
N SER A 278 31.05 -14.55 -15.19
CA SER A 278 31.90 -15.40 -14.35
C SER A 278 31.06 -16.43 -13.57
N ALA A 279 31.70 -17.48 -13.06
CA ALA A 279 31.02 -18.45 -12.21
C ALA A 279 30.42 -17.81 -10.94
N GLY A 280 31.10 -16.80 -10.36
CA GLY A 280 30.63 -16.05 -9.21
C GLY A 280 29.37 -15.24 -9.55
N ASP A 281 29.32 -14.61 -10.71
CA ASP A 281 28.16 -13.82 -11.15
C ASP A 281 26.96 -14.71 -11.46
N ARG A 282 27.18 -15.88 -12.05
CA ARG A 282 26.13 -16.88 -12.26
C ARG A 282 25.53 -17.37 -10.93
N LEU A 283 26.38 -17.58 -9.92
CA LEU A 283 25.93 -17.94 -8.57
C LEU A 283 25.06 -16.83 -7.94
N LYS A 284 25.45 -15.57 -8.08
CA LYS A 284 24.67 -14.44 -7.62
C LYS A 284 23.28 -14.40 -8.27
N MET A 285 23.21 -14.61 -9.58
CA MET A 285 21.94 -14.66 -10.31
C MET A 285 21.04 -15.80 -9.84
N GLU A 286 21.59 -16.99 -9.63
CA GLU A 286 20.82 -18.14 -9.13
C GLU A 286 20.35 -17.94 -7.69
N ALA A 287 21.18 -17.37 -6.83
CA ALA A 287 20.81 -17.03 -5.47
C ALA A 287 19.69 -15.98 -5.44
N ALA A 288 19.78 -14.93 -6.24
CA ALA A 288 18.75 -13.91 -6.36
C ALA A 288 17.43 -14.48 -6.90
N ARG A 289 17.50 -15.40 -7.84
CA ARG A 289 16.31 -16.12 -8.34
C ARG A 289 15.61 -16.88 -7.21
N SER A 290 16.37 -17.59 -6.38
CA SER A 290 15.82 -18.32 -5.24
C SER A 290 15.17 -17.39 -4.19
N ILE A 291 15.64 -16.15 -4.07
CA ILE A 291 15.01 -15.15 -3.18
C ILE A 291 13.67 -14.68 -3.74
N ARG A 292 13.57 -14.55 -5.06
CA ARG A 292 12.34 -14.06 -5.72
C ARG A 292 11.23 -15.13 -5.78
N GLU A 293 11.57 -16.40 -5.82
CA GLU A 293 10.65 -17.54 -5.83
C GLU A 293 10.13 -17.86 -4.40
#